data_15b27917e071348fd5ce3a49a19362fd
#
_entry.id   15b27917e071348fd5ce3a49a19362fd
#
_cell.length_a   1.000
_cell.length_b   1.000
_cell.length_c   1.000
_cell.angle_alpha   90.00
_cell.angle_beta   90.00
_cell.angle_gamma   90.00
#
_symmetry.space_group_name_H-M   'P 1'
#
loop_
_entity.id
_entity.type
_entity.pdbx_description
1 polymer ?
#
loop_
_entity_poly.entity_id
_entity_poly.type
_entity_poly.pdbx_seq_one_letter_code
_entity_poly.pdbx_strand_id
1 'polypeptide(L)'
;MAKRNTVTLEQINKIISETKFEYQTAFGKTTIASAKLPNGFVIVESSSCVDPANYDEKMGRDICREKIINKLWELEGYRLQDKLHRSTGERDLMDLTLRELKDAGFQIETTILHSINSASVGRIIINSEGVR
;
A
#
# COMPACT_ATOMS: atom_id res chain seq x y z
N MET A 1 15.92 9.88 20.32
CA MET A 1 15.90 10.15 18.94
C MET A 1 15.09 9.16 18.16
N ALA A 2 14.31 9.62 17.29
CA ALA A 2 13.43 8.74 16.54
C ALA A 2 14.23 7.89 15.55
N LYS A 3 13.86 6.66 15.41
CA LYS A 3 14.49 5.80 14.46
C LYS A 3 13.96 6.12 13.09
N ARG A 4 14.85 6.22 12.14
CA ARG A 4 14.42 6.59 10.82
C ARG A 4 13.85 5.47 10.03
N ASN A 5 14.31 4.27 10.23
CA ASN A 5 13.85 3.16 9.43
C ASN A 5 12.92 2.28 10.21
N THR A 6 11.80 2.85 10.60
CA THR A 6 10.84 2.10 11.36
C THR A 6 9.46 2.74 11.21
N VAL A 7 8.43 1.92 11.29
CA VAL A 7 7.07 2.41 11.29
C VAL A 7 6.73 2.71 12.74
N THR A 8 6.23 3.89 13.01
CA THR A 8 5.96 4.29 14.38
C THR A 8 4.48 4.20 14.70
N LEU A 9 4.19 4.07 15.99
CA LEU A 9 2.82 4.05 16.45
C LEU A 9 2.10 5.35 16.08
N GLU A 10 2.80 6.44 16.13
CA GLU A 10 2.21 7.73 15.77
C GLU A 10 1.76 7.76 14.33
N GLN A 11 2.57 7.18 13.46
CA GLN A 11 2.25 7.08 12.06
C GLN A 11 0.97 6.27 11.87
N ILE A 12 0.89 5.13 12.53
CA ILE A 12 -0.28 4.27 12.44
C ILE A 12 -1.49 4.98 12.99
N ASN A 13 -1.37 5.63 14.13
CA ASN A 13 -2.49 6.33 14.73
C ASN A 13 -3.00 7.46 13.85
N LYS A 14 -2.09 8.15 13.18
CA LYS A 14 -2.50 9.21 12.28
C LYS A 14 -3.31 8.64 11.12
N ILE A 15 -2.85 7.54 10.54
CA ILE A 15 -3.56 6.93 9.42
C ILE A 15 -4.94 6.46 9.89
N ILE A 16 -4.99 5.84 11.06
CA ILE A 16 -6.26 5.36 11.59
C ILE A 16 -7.23 6.50 11.83
N SER A 17 -6.72 7.63 12.30
CA SER A 17 -7.59 8.76 12.59
C SER A 17 -8.21 9.32 11.32
N GLU A 18 -7.61 9.10 10.18
CA GLU A 18 -8.11 9.58 8.90
C GLU A 18 -8.81 8.48 8.10
N THR A 19 -8.93 7.30 8.67
CA THR A 19 -9.53 6.16 8.01
C THR A 19 -11.02 6.13 8.27
N LYS A 20 -11.80 5.79 7.25
CA LYS A 20 -13.23 5.67 7.39
C LYS A 20 -13.58 4.21 7.58
N PHE A 21 -14.34 3.93 8.64
CA PHE A 21 -14.75 2.58 8.95
C PHE A 21 -16.24 2.41 8.71
N GLU A 22 -16.61 1.28 8.12
CA GLU A 22 -17.99 0.90 7.95
C GLU A 22 -18.15 -0.50 8.48
N TYR A 23 -19.23 -0.75 9.19
CA TYR A 23 -19.47 -2.03 9.80
C TYR A 23 -20.83 -2.57 9.38
N GLN A 24 -20.90 -3.88 9.19
CA GLN A 24 -22.18 -4.53 8.95
C GLN A 24 -22.23 -5.83 9.70
N THR A 25 -23.45 -6.29 9.98
CA THR A 25 -23.66 -7.55 10.63
C THR A 25 -24.28 -8.50 9.63
N ALA A 26 -23.75 -9.70 9.53
CA ALA A 26 -24.29 -10.70 8.63
C ALA A 26 -24.70 -11.92 9.43
N PHE A 27 -25.85 -12.48 9.06
CA PHE A 27 -26.37 -13.72 9.66
C PHE A 27 -26.52 -13.64 11.17
N GLY A 28 -26.65 -12.45 11.72
CA GLY A 28 -26.83 -12.29 13.15
C GLY A 28 -25.65 -12.68 14.02
N LYS A 29 -24.53 -12.99 13.44
CA LYS A 29 -23.39 -13.43 14.24
C LYS A 29 -22.03 -13.06 13.66
N THR A 30 -22.00 -12.32 12.59
CA THR A 30 -20.74 -11.95 11.94
C THR A 30 -20.66 -10.45 11.79
N THR A 31 -19.53 -9.89 12.19
CA THR A 31 -19.27 -8.48 11.95
C THR A 31 -18.30 -8.38 10.78
N ILE A 32 -18.63 -7.53 9.82
CA ILE A 32 -17.76 -7.25 8.70
C ILE A 32 -17.39 -5.78 8.77
N ALA A 33 -16.13 -5.49 8.74
CA ALA A 33 -15.64 -4.12 8.80
C ALA A 33 -14.88 -3.79 7.54
N SER A 34 -15.18 -2.64 6.97
CA SER A 34 -14.46 -2.13 5.83
C SER A 34 -13.80 -0.84 6.25
N ALA A 35 -12.54 -0.71 5.97
CA ALA A 35 -11.80 0.48 6.33
C ALA A 35 -11.19 1.07 5.07
N LYS A 36 -11.50 2.33 4.80
CA LYS A 36 -10.94 3.02 3.66
C LYS A 36 -9.86 3.95 4.17
N LEU A 37 -8.64 3.64 3.82
CA LEU A 37 -7.48 4.42 4.25
C LEU A 37 -7.43 5.77 3.55
N PRO A 38 -6.66 6.71 4.06
CA PRO A 38 -6.61 8.05 3.45
C PRO A 38 -6.22 8.05 1.98
N ASN A 39 -5.45 7.06 1.54
CA ASN A 39 -5.06 7.01 0.15
C ASN A 39 -6.05 6.24 -0.72
N GLY A 40 -7.16 5.80 -0.15
CA GLY A 40 -8.18 5.09 -0.91
C GLY A 40 -8.11 3.58 -0.84
N PHE A 41 -7.06 3.04 -0.27
CA PHE A 41 -6.94 1.58 -0.16
C PHE A 41 -7.97 1.05 0.84
N VAL A 42 -8.60 -0.07 0.53
CA VAL A 42 -9.64 -0.61 1.39
C VAL A 42 -9.20 -1.93 1.99
N ILE A 43 -9.38 -2.05 3.29
CA ILE A 43 -9.11 -3.28 4.01
C ILE A 43 -10.43 -3.80 4.56
N VAL A 44 -10.73 -5.07 4.37
CA VAL A 44 -11.95 -5.68 4.88
C VAL A 44 -11.57 -6.81 5.80
N GLU A 45 -12.16 -6.82 6.99
CA GLU A 45 -11.94 -7.88 7.96
C GLU A 45 -13.26 -8.30 8.55
N SER A 46 -13.29 -9.49 9.11
CA SER A 46 -14.52 -9.99 9.67
C SER A 46 -14.24 -10.76 10.95
N SER A 47 -15.28 -10.90 11.74
CA SER A 47 -15.23 -11.67 12.98
C SER A 47 -16.58 -12.33 13.17
N SER A 48 -16.60 -13.61 13.47
CA SER A 48 -17.84 -14.35 13.65
C SER A 48 -17.83 -15.08 14.97
N CYS A 49 -18.99 -15.23 15.56
CA CYS A 49 -19.10 -16.12 16.69
C CYS A 49 -19.85 -17.37 16.23
N VAL A 50 -19.75 -18.43 16.99
CA VAL A 50 -20.39 -19.69 16.62
C VAL A 50 -21.87 -19.64 16.88
N ASP A 51 -22.24 -19.18 18.05
CA ASP A 51 -23.65 -19.13 18.47
C ASP A 51 -24.15 -17.70 18.39
N PRO A 52 -25.17 -17.42 17.59
CA PRO A 52 -25.70 -16.07 17.49
C PRO A 52 -26.13 -15.49 18.84
N ALA A 53 -26.49 -16.34 19.78
CA ALA A 53 -26.90 -15.87 21.11
C ALA A 53 -25.76 -15.21 21.85
N ASN A 54 -24.52 -15.51 21.45
CA ASN A 54 -23.36 -14.93 22.08
C ASN A 54 -22.80 -13.77 21.28
N TYR A 55 -23.47 -13.36 20.25
CA TYR A 55 -22.96 -12.29 19.39
C TYR A 55 -22.98 -10.96 20.14
N ASP A 56 -21.86 -10.29 20.10
CA ASP A 56 -21.70 -8.98 20.70
C ASP A 56 -21.17 -8.07 19.62
N GLU A 57 -21.99 -7.16 19.18
CA GLU A 57 -21.63 -6.27 18.07
C GLU A 57 -20.41 -5.42 18.39
N LYS A 58 -20.35 -4.91 19.61
CA LYS A 58 -19.21 -4.08 19.97
C LYS A 58 -17.92 -4.88 19.97
N MET A 59 -17.97 -6.07 20.52
CA MET A 59 -16.80 -6.91 20.53
C MET A 59 -16.37 -7.27 19.10
N GLY A 60 -17.35 -7.54 18.24
CA GLY A 60 -17.05 -7.85 16.85
C GLY A 60 -16.36 -6.71 16.15
N ARG A 61 -16.83 -5.50 16.39
CA ARG A 61 -16.20 -4.33 15.79
C ARG A 61 -14.79 -4.12 16.31
N ASP A 62 -14.62 -4.30 17.61
CA ASP A 62 -13.29 -4.12 18.20
C ASP A 62 -12.28 -5.12 17.63
N ILE A 63 -12.72 -6.36 17.46
CA ILE A 63 -11.85 -7.39 16.91
C ILE A 63 -11.50 -7.06 15.46
N CYS A 64 -12.49 -6.64 14.68
CA CYS A 64 -12.25 -6.29 13.29
C CYS A 64 -11.31 -5.11 13.19
N ARG A 65 -11.51 -4.11 14.05
CA ARG A 65 -10.66 -2.94 14.05
C ARG A 65 -9.22 -3.32 14.36
N GLU A 66 -9.03 -4.21 15.30
CA GLU A 66 -7.71 -4.66 15.67
C GLU A 66 -7.05 -5.40 14.50
N LYS A 67 -7.80 -6.22 13.80
CA LYS A 67 -7.28 -6.92 12.64
C LYS A 67 -6.87 -5.94 11.54
N ILE A 68 -7.66 -4.90 11.36
CA ILE A 68 -7.35 -3.88 10.37
C ILE A 68 -6.09 -3.12 10.75
N ILE A 69 -5.94 -2.81 12.03
CA ILE A 69 -4.75 -2.12 12.49
C ILE A 69 -3.52 -2.99 12.29
N ASN A 70 -3.63 -4.28 12.58
CA ASN A 70 -2.51 -5.21 12.36
C ASN A 70 -2.14 -5.28 10.89
N LYS A 71 -3.14 -5.29 10.03
CA LYS A 71 -2.88 -5.31 8.60
C LYS A 71 -2.19 -4.01 8.17
N LEU A 72 -2.57 -2.90 8.77
CA LEU A 72 -1.96 -1.62 8.46
C LEU A 72 -0.49 -1.60 8.86
N TRP A 73 -0.16 -2.17 10.01
CA TRP A 73 1.25 -2.29 10.40
C TRP A 73 2.03 -3.05 9.33
N GLU A 74 1.45 -4.11 8.83
CA GLU A 74 2.09 -4.94 7.82
C GLU A 74 2.28 -4.17 6.53
N LEU A 75 1.25 -3.45 6.10
CA LEU A 75 1.32 -2.68 4.86
C LEU A 75 2.32 -1.55 4.95
N GLU A 76 2.33 -0.85 6.08
CA GLU A 76 3.28 0.25 6.25
C GLU A 76 4.70 -0.28 6.35
N GLY A 77 4.85 -1.45 6.95
CA GLY A 77 6.16 -2.11 7.00
C GLY A 77 6.66 -2.45 5.60
N TYR A 78 5.79 -3.02 4.80
CA TYR A 78 6.16 -3.35 3.43
C TYR A 78 6.49 -2.09 2.63
N ARG A 79 5.70 -1.05 2.81
CA ARG A 79 5.92 0.20 2.13
C ARG A 79 7.28 0.80 2.49
N LEU A 80 7.62 0.76 3.77
CA LEU A 80 8.90 1.26 4.22
C LEU A 80 10.04 0.42 3.67
N GLN A 81 9.88 -0.90 3.70
CA GLN A 81 10.89 -1.80 3.18
C GLN A 81 11.16 -1.52 1.71
N ASP A 82 10.09 -1.33 0.95
CA ASP A 82 10.20 -1.06 -0.47
C ASP A 82 10.91 0.27 -0.72
N LYS A 83 10.58 1.26 0.08
CA LYS A 83 11.20 2.57 -0.03
C LYS A 83 12.70 2.50 0.26
N LEU A 84 13.07 1.78 1.31
CA LEU A 84 14.47 1.64 1.67
C LEU A 84 15.25 0.88 0.61
N HIS A 85 14.63 -0.16 0.08
CA HIS A 85 15.29 -0.96 -0.94
C HIS A 85 15.60 -0.12 -2.16
N ARG A 86 14.65 0.68 -2.60
CA ARG A 86 14.86 1.50 -3.79
C ARG A 86 15.83 2.63 -3.55
N SER A 87 15.86 3.16 -2.34
CA SER A 87 16.76 4.27 -2.09
C SER A 87 18.20 3.82 -1.88
N THR A 88 18.44 2.55 -1.59
CA THR A 88 19.79 2.10 -1.33
C THR A 88 20.52 1.59 -2.56
N GLY A 89 19.86 1.53 -3.69
CA GLY A 89 20.59 1.07 -4.83
C GLY A 89 19.80 0.89 -6.07
N GLU A 90 18.79 0.09 -6.01
CA GLU A 90 18.07 -0.27 -7.21
C GLU A 90 17.48 0.92 -7.93
N ARG A 91 16.92 1.82 -7.16
CA ARG A 91 16.32 2.99 -7.75
C ARG A 91 17.36 3.89 -8.39
N ASP A 92 18.48 4.08 -7.71
CA ASP A 92 19.55 4.90 -8.24
C ASP A 92 20.14 4.30 -9.49
N LEU A 93 20.24 2.99 -9.51
CA LEU A 93 20.74 2.29 -10.66
C LEU A 93 19.82 2.48 -11.85
N MET A 94 18.55 2.43 -11.60
CA MET A 94 17.57 2.61 -12.65
C MET A 94 17.69 4.00 -13.26
N ASP A 95 17.77 5.00 -12.41
CA ASP A 95 17.91 6.37 -12.87
C ASP A 95 19.19 6.55 -13.67
N LEU A 96 20.24 5.94 -13.22
CA LEU A 96 21.50 6.01 -13.89
C LEU A 96 21.41 5.39 -15.27
N THR A 97 20.77 4.26 -15.35
CA THR A 97 20.62 3.58 -16.62
C THR A 97 19.86 4.42 -17.63
N LEU A 98 18.82 5.08 -17.19
CA LEU A 98 18.05 5.93 -18.08
C LEU A 98 18.89 7.10 -18.57
N ARG A 99 19.68 7.65 -17.70
CA ARG A 99 20.55 8.76 -18.06
C ARG A 99 21.58 8.29 -19.07
N GLU A 100 22.14 7.13 -18.83
CA GLU A 100 23.14 6.58 -19.74
C GLU A 100 22.56 6.34 -21.12
N LEU A 101 21.35 5.85 -21.19
CA LEU A 101 20.71 5.63 -22.46
C LEU A 101 20.53 6.93 -23.21
N LYS A 102 20.14 7.97 -22.51
CA LYS A 102 19.96 9.26 -23.13
C LYS A 102 21.29 9.80 -23.63
N ASP A 103 22.31 9.70 -22.83
CA ASP A 103 23.62 10.20 -23.21
C ASP A 103 24.19 9.44 -24.39
N ALA A 104 23.80 8.20 -24.53
CA ALA A 104 24.26 7.40 -25.65
C ALA A 104 23.48 7.66 -26.92
N GLY A 105 22.53 8.57 -26.86
CA GLY A 105 21.81 8.92 -28.07
C GLY A 105 20.49 8.19 -28.28
N PHE A 106 20.10 7.38 -27.33
CA PHE A 106 18.84 6.69 -27.47
C PHE A 106 17.71 7.65 -27.19
N GLN A 107 16.64 7.47 -27.97
CA GLN A 107 15.55 8.33 -27.76
C GLN A 107 14.60 7.59 -26.89
N ILE A 108 14.36 8.05 -25.72
CA ILE A 108 13.39 7.45 -24.85
C ILE A 108 12.14 8.21 -25.03
N GLU A 109 11.12 7.54 -25.48
CA GLU A 109 9.84 8.19 -25.74
C GLU A 109 9.28 8.75 -24.48
N THR A 110 8.96 9.98 -24.54
CA THR A 110 8.36 10.65 -23.39
C THR A 110 7.08 9.97 -22.96
N THR A 111 6.30 9.56 -23.93
CA THR A 111 5.07 8.90 -23.60
C THR A 111 5.33 7.63 -22.84
N ILE A 112 6.36 6.97 -23.20
CA ILE A 112 6.68 5.76 -22.52
C ILE A 112 7.13 6.05 -21.14
N LEU A 113 7.89 7.08 -21.00
CA LEU A 113 8.30 7.47 -19.68
C LEU A 113 7.13 7.83 -18.83
N HIS A 114 6.15 8.47 -19.44
CA HIS A 114 4.94 8.77 -18.71
C HIS A 114 4.25 7.51 -18.30
N SER A 115 4.18 6.58 -19.20
CA SER A 115 3.59 5.33 -18.88
C SER A 115 4.33 4.67 -17.82
N ILE A 116 5.61 4.74 -17.93
CA ILE A 116 6.43 4.13 -16.97
C ILE A 116 6.26 4.76 -15.67
N ASN A 117 6.28 6.03 -15.63
CA ASN A 117 6.11 6.69 -14.40
C ASN A 117 4.73 6.59 -13.92
N SER A 118 3.88 6.68 -14.81
CA SER A 118 2.56 6.61 -14.41
C SER A 118 2.21 5.22 -14.45
N ALA A 119 2.86 4.60 -15.23
CA ALA A 119 2.46 3.43 -15.29
C ALA A 119 3.50 2.70 -15.47
N SER A 120 4.18 2.99 -15.68
CA SER A 120 4.89 2.14 -15.98
C SER A 120 5.90 2.23 -16.19
N VAL A 121 6.34 2.46 -16.13
CA VAL A 121 7.32 2.52 -16.51
C VAL A 121 7.57 1.58 -16.76
N GLY A 122 7.23 1.20 -16.66
CA GLY A 122 7.46 0.33 -16.87
C GLY A 122 8.07 -0.10 -17.87
N ARG A 123 8.21 0.06 -18.58
CA ARG A 123 8.69 -0.40 -19.52
C ARG A 123 9.24 0.45 -20.27
N ILE A 124 10.19 0.42 -20.48
CA ILE A 124 10.73 1.21 -21.24
C ILE A 124 10.66 0.67 -22.48
N ILE A 125 10.40 1.25 -23.38
CA ILE A 125 10.28 0.79 -24.50
C ILE A 125 11.25 1.29 -25.21
N ILE A 126 12.02 0.75 -25.47
CA ILE A 126 12.96 1.17 -26.19
C ILE A 126 12.70 0.71 -27.45
N ASN A 127 12.70 1.25 -28.28
CA ASN A 127 12.35 0.83 -29.36
C ASN A 127 12.97 1.25 -30.25
N SER A 128 13.52 1.32 -30.51
CA SER A 128 13.93 1.55 -31.15
C SER A 128 13.45 1.67 -32.02
N GLU A 129 13.15 1.85 -32.35
CA GLU A 129 12.58 1.86 -32.63
C GLU A 129 12.27 1.21 -32.47
N GLY A 130 12.61 1.15 -31.85
CA GLY A 130 12.30 0.67 -31.36
C GLY A 130 12.30 -0.01 -30.57
N VAL A 131 12.26 0.03 -29.94
CA VAL A 131 12.16 -0.54 -29.11
C VAL A 131 11.36 -0.56 -28.40
N ARG A 132 10.88 -0.34 -28.01
CA ARG A 132 10.17 -0.22 -27.24
C ARG A 132 9.68 -0.74 -26.78
#